data_275c59a8b856902f1dd7178135cb19b6
#
_entry.id   275c59a8b856902f1dd7178135cb19b6
#
_cell.length_a   1.000
_cell.length_b   1.000
_cell.length_c   1.000
_cell.angle_alpha   90.00
_cell.angle_beta   90.00
_cell.angle_gamma   90.00
#
_symmetry.space_group_name_H-M   'P 1'
#
loop_
_entity.id
_entity.type
_entity.pdbx_description
1 polymer ?
#
loop_
_entity_poly.entity_id
_entity_poly.type
_entity_poly.pdbx_seq_one_letter_code
_entity_poly.pdbx_strand_id
1 'polypeptide(L)'
;TMISSIHDYELIPVEISHTPTEACRELAEKIIDRANRAKSGERPFRLAISSGSSPEPLLDILSEAYRAGKVSFSAVELFTVDEYYPYDGLLAHSRNRVLRRSFIDVVDLKQENIHWLDGLWKPEEVEAKCAEWDEQAKGLDMLIMGIGEQGQLGLNEPGTRQQYKTRLVLLSWQSRKRQTGPFGGEIDKTPMNALTMGVSTMLTAKEIHLLAWGEDKAAIVKRVSEDQWNPDCPASLLQLGENVSFHIDKDAAVCLTRVVAPWLVGHCQWEERLIRKAVVWLCETVRKPILKLTYQDYVEHALGELVTAHGPYDS
;
A
#
# COMPACT_ATOMS: atom_id res chain seq x y z
N THR A 1 -12.98 -19.84 -25.15
CA THR A 1 -12.64 -19.64 -23.72
C THR A 1 -11.65 -18.51 -23.67
N MET A 2 -12.08 -17.31 -23.24
CA MET A 2 -11.15 -16.21 -23.01
C MET A 2 -10.22 -16.64 -21.88
N ILE A 3 -8.92 -16.61 -22.17
CA ILE A 3 -7.90 -16.80 -21.15
C ILE A 3 -7.98 -15.57 -20.26
N SER A 4 -8.33 -15.78 -19.00
CA SER A 4 -8.32 -14.73 -17.99
C SER A 4 -6.92 -14.13 -17.90
N SER A 5 -6.79 -12.82 -18.01
CA SER A 5 -5.52 -12.15 -17.81
C SER A 5 -5.29 -11.87 -16.33
N ILE A 6 -4.04 -11.62 -15.95
CA ILE A 6 -3.72 -11.25 -14.56
C ILE A 6 -4.50 -10.01 -14.11
N HIS A 7 -4.83 -9.12 -15.04
CA HIS A 7 -5.62 -7.90 -14.80
C HIS A 7 -7.09 -8.17 -14.50
N ASP A 8 -7.61 -9.37 -14.85
CA ASP A 8 -8.97 -9.75 -14.51
C ASP A 8 -9.11 -10.10 -13.01
N TYR A 9 -8.01 -10.46 -12.36
CA TYR A 9 -7.96 -10.78 -10.93
C TYR A 9 -7.47 -9.60 -10.09
N GLU A 10 -6.41 -8.92 -10.54
CA GLU A 10 -5.78 -7.82 -9.79
C GLU A 10 -6.37 -6.49 -10.25
N LEU A 11 -7.27 -5.95 -9.46
CA LEU A 11 -7.96 -4.67 -9.69
C LEU A 11 -7.06 -3.46 -9.40
N ILE A 12 -5.98 -3.67 -8.63
CA ILE A 12 -4.83 -2.78 -8.52
C ILE A 12 -3.62 -3.56 -9.04
N PRO A 13 -2.86 -3.05 -10.02
CA PRO A 13 -1.63 -3.70 -10.49
C PRO A 13 -0.64 -3.95 -9.36
N VAL A 14 -0.18 -5.19 -9.23
CA VAL A 14 0.76 -5.61 -8.18
C VAL A 14 2.11 -5.97 -8.79
N GLU A 15 3.17 -5.36 -8.27
CA GLU A 15 4.56 -5.67 -8.59
C GLU A 15 5.20 -6.44 -7.45
N ILE A 16 5.74 -7.63 -7.73
CA ILE A 16 6.37 -8.50 -6.75
C ILE A 16 7.88 -8.48 -6.94
N SER A 17 8.61 -8.23 -5.87
CA SER A 17 10.08 -8.30 -5.83
C SER A 17 10.55 -9.28 -4.75
N HIS A 18 11.81 -9.68 -4.77
CA HIS A 18 12.34 -10.61 -3.77
C HIS A 18 12.43 -9.97 -2.38
N THR A 19 12.80 -8.70 -2.32
CA THR A 19 12.98 -7.97 -1.07
C THR A 19 12.28 -6.60 -1.12
N PRO A 20 11.96 -6.01 0.05
CA PRO A 20 11.45 -4.65 0.13
C PRO A 20 12.36 -3.60 -0.53
N THR A 21 13.66 -3.72 -0.33
CA THR A 21 14.65 -2.80 -0.93
C THR A 21 14.63 -2.88 -2.46
N GLU A 22 14.57 -4.08 -3.01
CA GLU A 22 14.48 -4.28 -4.47
C GLU A 22 13.19 -3.69 -5.04
N ALA A 23 12.07 -3.90 -4.36
CA ALA A 23 10.79 -3.34 -4.75
C ALA A 23 10.78 -1.79 -4.77
N CYS A 24 11.57 -1.16 -3.91
CA CYS A 24 11.63 0.30 -3.80
C CYS A 24 12.62 0.97 -4.77
N ARG A 25 13.49 0.21 -5.46
CA ARG A 25 14.56 0.81 -6.29
C ARG A 25 14.02 1.65 -7.45
N GLU A 26 13.13 1.08 -8.25
CA GLU A 26 12.56 1.79 -9.41
C GLU A 26 11.76 3.03 -8.96
N LEU A 27 10.99 2.88 -7.89
CA LEU A 27 10.24 3.99 -7.30
C LEU A 27 11.18 5.10 -6.80
N ALA A 28 12.28 4.72 -6.14
CA ALA A 28 13.30 5.67 -5.68
C ALA A 28 13.96 6.42 -6.86
N GLU A 29 14.32 5.72 -7.93
CA GLU A 29 14.88 6.34 -9.14
C GLU A 29 13.92 7.37 -9.75
N LYS A 30 12.63 7.04 -9.82
CA LYS A 30 11.59 7.95 -10.28
C LYS A 30 11.47 9.20 -9.42
N ILE A 31 11.55 9.06 -8.11
CA ILE A 31 11.51 10.19 -7.16
C ILE A 31 12.76 11.05 -7.31
N ILE A 32 13.94 10.44 -7.40
CA ILE A 32 15.22 11.12 -7.58
C ILE A 32 15.22 11.97 -8.87
N ASP A 33 14.78 11.38 -9.98
CA ASP A 33 14.66 12.09 -11.26
C ASP A 33 13.74 13.32 -11.13
N ARG A 34 12.55 13.13 -10.58
CA ARG A 34 11.58 14.24 -10.42
C ARG A 34 12.05 15.32 -9.45
N ALA A 35 12.70 14.94 -8.35
CA ALA A 35 13.26 15.90 -7.41
C ALA A 35 14.37 16.74 -8.06
N ASN A 36 15.26 16.12 -8.84
CA ASN A 36 16.32 16.81 -9.55
C ASN A 36 15.79 17.72 -10.66
N ARG A 37 14.76 17.30 -11.39
CA ARG A 37 14.09 18.15 -12.39
C ARG A 37 13.43 19.36 -11.76
N ALA A 38 12.76 19.18 -10.63
CA ALA A 38 12.22 20.30 -9.86
C ALA A 38 13.33 21.27 -9.40
N LYS A 39 14.46 20.75 -8.93
CA LYS A 39 15.64 21.55 -8.57
C LYS A 39 16.20 22.32 -9.76
N SER A 40 16.13 21.79 -10.96
CA SER A 40 16.62 22.42 -12.20
C SER A 40 15.68 23.51 -12.75
N GLY A 41 14.62 23.86 -12.05
CA GLY A 41 13.71 24.95 -12.41
C GLY A 41 12.39 24.52 -13.06
N GLU A 42 12.11 23.24 -13.13
CA GLU A 42 10.75 22.77 -13.38
C GLU A 42 9.86 23.13 -12.17
N ARG A 43 8.56 22.97 -12.32
CA ARG A 43 7.65 23.19 -11.19
C ARG A 43 8.02 22.30 -10.00
N PRO A 44 7.68 22.70 -8.75
CA PRO A 44 7.93 21.89 -7.58
C PRO A 44 7.37 20.46 -7.72
N PHE A 45 8.12 19.48 -7.25
CA PHE A 45 7.63 18.10 -7.14
C PHE A 45 6.85 17.94 -5.83
N ARG A 46 5.57 17.65 -5.95
CA ARG A 46 4.61 17.59 -4.84
C ARG A 46 4.39 16.14 -4.43
N LEU A 47 4.94 15.78 -3.28
CA LEU A 47 5.05 14.41 -2.79
C LEU A 47 4.39 14.26 -1.41
N ALA A 48 3.60 13.22 -1.21
CA ALA A 48 3.16 12.80 0.11
C ALA A 48 3.70 11.42 0.44
N ILE A 49 4.18 11.24 1.65
CA ILE A 49 4.68 9.95 2.16
C ILE A 49 4.08 9.70 3.53
N SER A 50 3.50 8.51 3.74
CA SER A 50 3.04 8.09 5.06
C SER A 50 4.22 7.79 5.99
N SER A 51 4.02 7.99 7.27
CA SER A 51 4.94 7.48 8.29
C SER A 51 4.74 5.98 8.51
N GLY A 52 5.65 5.36 9.24
CA GLY A 52 5.60 3.93 9.56
C GLY A 52 6.72 3.16 8.90
N SER A 53 6.70 1.83 9.07
CA SER A 53 7.78 0.96 8.60
C SER A 53 7.74 0.65 7.10
N SER A 54 6.57 0.70 6.48
CA SER A 54 6.45 0.36 5.05
C SER A 54 7.29 1.23 4.12
N PRO A 55 7.35 2.57 4.28
CA PRO A 55 8.20 3.41 3.46
C PRO A 55 9.70 3.38 3.81
N GLU A 56 10.11 2.80 4.95
CA GLU A 56 11.52 2.83 5.39
C GLU A 56 12.52 2.38 4.32
N PRO A 57 12.34 1.25 3.61
CA PRO A 57 13.27 0.84 2.57
C PRO A 57 13.44 1.89 1.46
N LEU A 58 12.37 2.56 1.09
CA LEU A 58 12.39 3.64 0.11
C LEU A 58 13.14 4.86 0.66
N LEU A 59 12.83 5.26 1.88
CA LEU A 59 13.45 6.43 2.52
C LEU A 59 14.95 6.22 2.74
N ASP A 60 15.38 5.00 3.03
CA ASP A 60 16.80 4.64 3.14
C ASP A 60 17.53 4.83 1.80
N ILE A 61 16.96 4.35 0.70
CA ILE A 61 17.54 4.54 -0.64
C ILE A 61 17.64 6.02 -1.00
N LEU A 62 16.59 6.80 -0.74
CA LEU A 62 16.57 8.24 -1.02
C LEU A 62 17.59 9.01 -0.17
N SER A 63 17.73 8.63 1.11
CA SER A 63 18.70 9.24 2.02
C SER A 63 20.14 8.92 1.62
N GLU A 64 20.41 7.69 1.21
CA GLU A 64 21.73 7.30 0.68
C GLU A 64 22.08 8.03 -0.62
N ALA A 65 21.10 8.17 -1.53
CA ALA A 65 21.29 8.93 -2.76
C ALA A 65 21.59 10.42 -2.48
N TYR A 66 20.93 11.00 -1.49
CA TYR A 66 21.23 12.36 -1.04
C TYR A 66 22.65 12.49 -0.47
N ARG A 67 23.06 11.59 0.42
CA ARG A 67 24.43 11.58 0.98
C ARG A 67 25.50 11.38 -0.09
N ALA A 68 25.17 10.63 -1.14
CA ALA A 68 26.06 10.43 -2.29
C ALA A 68 26.05 11.61 -3.29
N GLY A 69 25.31 12.68 -3.03
CA GLY A 69 25.22 13.84 -3.91
C GLY A 69 24.44 13.62 -5.21
N LYS A 70 23.62 12.56 -5.28
CA LYS A 70 22.87 12.20 -6.48
C LYS A 70 21.52 12.90 -6.61
N VAL A 71 21.02 13.50 -5.55
CA VAL A 71 19.70 14.13 -5.49
C VAL A 71 19.68 15.31 -4.53
N SER A 72 18.85 16.31 -4.86
CA SER A 72 18.46 17.40 -3.95
C SER A 72 16.94 17.41 -3.83
N PHE A 73 16.45 17.51 -2.61
CA PHE A 73 15.02 17.62 -2.29
C PHE A 73 14.60 19.07 -2.00
N SER A 74 15.48 20.06 -2.26
CA SER A 74 15.22 21.47 -1.93
C SER A 74 14.06 22.11 -2.71
N ALA A 75 13.63 21.51 -3.82
CA ALA A 75 12.49 21.92 -4.63
C ALA A 75 11.31 20.94 -4.55
N VAL A 76 11.33 20.03 -3.58
CA VAL A 76 10.21 19.13 -3.27
C VAL A 76 9.29 19.79 -2.24
N GLU A 77 7.99 19.74 -2.49
CA GLU A 77 6.97 20.02 -1.48
C GLU A 77 6.51 18.68 -0.89
N LEU A 78 6.67 18.52 0.42
CA LEU A 78 6.32 17.32 1.14
C LEU A 78 5.04 17.51 1.95
N PHE A 79 4.12 16.57 1.83
CA PHE A 79 2.87 16.53 2.60
C PHE A 79 2.89 15.33 3.55
N THR A 80 2.55 15.53 4.82
CA THR A 80 2.36 14.45 5.76
C THR A 80 0.94 13.89 5.64
N VAL A 81 0.77 12.61 5.95
CA VAL A 81 -0.50 11.89 5.69
C VAL A 81 -1.40 11.83 6.92
N ASP A 82 -0.81 11.79 8.10
CA ASP A 82 -1.52 11.65 9.36
C ASP A 82 -0.69 12.09 10.57
N GLU A 83 -1.39 12.40 11.67
CA GLU A 83 -0.79 12.67 12.97
C GLU A 83 -1.79 12.40 14.08
N TYR A 84 -1.32 11.98 15.24
CA TYR A 84 -2.15 11.91 16.44
C TYR A 84 -2.65 13.30 16.88
N TYR A 85 -3.82 13.32 17.51
CA TYR A 85 -4.43 14.59 17.93
C TYR A 85 -5.18 14.45 19.28
N PRO A 86 -5.04 15.37 20.23
CA PRO A 86 -3.94 16.35 20.25
C PRO A 86 -2.60 15.67 20.55
N TYR A 87 -1.55 16.05 19.88
CA TYR A 87 -0.22 15.44 20.09
C TYR A 87 0.89 16.37 19.60
N ASP A 88 1.96 16.51 20.39
CA ASP A 88 3.13 17.29 19.99
C ASP A 88 3.97 16.52 18.96
N GLY A 89 4.12 17.10 17.78
CA GLY A 89 4.91 16.55 16.69
C GLY A 89 6.41 16.42 16.96
N LEU A 90 6.91 16.94 18.08
CA LEU A 90 8.30 16.76 18.53
C LEU A 90 8.48 15.55 19.45
N LEU A 91 7.41 14.96 19.96
CA LEU A 91 7.48 13.77 20.79
C LEU A 91 7.89 12.55 19.98
N ALA A 92 8.63 11.63 20.62
CA ALA A 92 9.29 10.50 19.97
C ALA A 92 8.36 9.61 19.13
N HIS A 93 7.09 9.49 19.53
CA HIS A 93 6.11 8.60 18.91
C HIS A 93 5.09 9.33 18.03
N SER A 94 5.23 10.65 17.85
CA SER A 94 4.52 11.39 16.83
C SER A 94 4.81 10.81 15.45
N ARG A 95 3.79 10.72 14.63
CA ARG A 95 3.93 10.23 13.24
C ARG A 95 4.80 11.18 12.42
N ASN A 96 4.63 12.48 12.62
CA ASN A 96 5.51 13.49 12.01
C ASN A 96 6.96 13.35 12.50
N ARG A 97 7.19 13.05 13.77
CA ARG A 97 8.54 12.84 14.31
C ARG A 97 9.23 11.62 13.73
N VAL A 98 8.49 10.53 13.50
CA VAL A 98 9.02 9.34 12.82
C VAL A 98 9.52 9.71 11.43
N LEU A 99 8.71 10.43 10.65
CA LEU A 99 9.09 10.86 9.30
C LEU A 99 10.25 11.86 9.31
N ARG A 100 10.30 12.77 10.30
CA ARG A 100 11.44 13.68 10.49
C ARG A 100 12.74 12.90 10.63
N ARG A 101 12.80 11.99 11.57
CA ARG A 101 14.03 11.24 11.88
C ARG A 101 14.49 10.35 10.74
N SER A 102 13.56 9.73 10.03
CA SER A 102 13.88 8.79 8.96
C SER A 102 14.21 9.45 7.63
N PHE A 103 13.76 10.69 7.41
CA PHE A 103 13.91 11.33 6.11
C PHE A 103 14.09 12.85 6.18
N ILE A 104 13.15 13.60 6.73
CA ILE A 104 13.10 15.06 6.60
C ILE A 104 14.35 15.75 7.14
N ASP A 105 14.83 15.33 8.31
CA ASP A 105 16.01 15.91 8.96
C ASP A 105 17.33 15.35 8.38
N VAL A 106 17.26 14.37 7.48
CA VAL A 106 18.42 13.73 6.86
C VAL A 106 18.80 14.37 5.52
N VAL A 107 17.83 14.93 4.81
CA VAL A 107 17.98 15.50 3.47
C VAL A 107 17.80 17.03 3.48
N ASP A 108 17.95 17.66 2.32
CA ASP A 108 17.88 19.13 2.17
C ASP A 108 16.47 19.69 1.89
N LEU A 109 15.43 19.01 2.41
CA LEU A 109 14.07 19.54 2.39
C LEU A 109 13.99 20.89 3.12
N LYS A 110 13.37 21.87 2.51
CA LYS A 110 13.16 23.18 3.13
C LYS A 110 11.92 23.15 4.02
N GLN A 111 12.03 23.67 5.23
CA GLN A 111 10.93 23.67 6.20
C GLN A 111 9.66 24.36 5.69
N GLU A 112 9.81 25.42 4.91
CA GLU A 112 8.70 26.14 4.28
C GLU A 112 7.95 25.33 3.22
N ASN A 113 8.55 24.25 2.72
CA ASN A 113 7.97 23.36 1.72
C ASN A 113 7.31 22.11 2.33
N ILE A 114 7.18 22.04 3.65
CA ILE A 114 6.57 20.90 4.33
C ILE A 114 5.18 21.30 4.82
N HIS A 115 4.19 20.58 4.34
CA HIS A 115 2.79 20.76 4.73
C HIS A 115 2.41 19.69 5.76
N TRP A 116 2.30 20.14 7.00
CA TRP A 116 2.03 19.26 8.14
C TRP A 116 0.54 19.11 8.42
N LEU A 117 0.11 17.90 8.74
CA LEU A 117 -1.04 17.70 9.62
C LEU A 117 -0.51 17.82 11.06
N ASP A 118 -0.87 18.89 11.73
CA ASP A 118 -0.25 19.27 13.01
C ASP A 118 -1.17 18.95 14.20
N GLY A 119 -0.70 18.04 15.05
CA GLY A 119 -1.42 17.61 16.25
C GLY A 119 -1.58 18.69 17.32
N LEU A 120 -0.99 19.88 17.14
CA LEU A 120 -1.12 21.03 18.03
C LEU A 120 -2.08 22.13 17.52
N TRP A 121 -2.75 21.93 16.39
CA TRP A 121 -3.81 22.85 15.99
C TRP A 121 -4.86 22.99 17.08
N LYS A 122 -5.32 24.22 17.29
CA LYS A 122 -6.39 24.45 18.27
C LYS A 122 -7.67 23.77 17.80
N PRO A 123 -8.49 23.22 18.74
CA PRO A 123 -9.72 22.51 18.38
C PRO A 123 -10.66 23.28 17.46
N GLU A 124 -10.79 24.58 17.68
CA GLU A 124 -11.63 25.46 16.86
C GLU A 124 -11.07 25.73 15.45
N GLU A 125 -9.80 25.44 15.20
CA GLU A 125 -9.14 25.65 13.92
C GLU A 125 -9.06 24.36 13.08
N VAL A 126 -9.23 23.19 13.68
CA VAL A 126 -8.98 21.88 13.03
C VAL A 126 -9.72 21.72 11.72
N GLU A 127 -11.02 22.02 11.70
CA GLU A 127 -11.83 21.86 10.49
C GLU A 127 -11.34 22.75 9.35
N ALA A 128 -11.09 24.03 9.65
CA ALA A 128 -10.59 24.99 8.65
C ALA A 128 -9.19 24.63 8.17
N LYS A 129 -8.30 24.20 9.08
CA LYS A 129 -6.94 23.78 8.75
C LYS A 129 -6.91 22.50 7.90
N CYS A 130 -7.78 21.55 8.19
CA CYS A 130 -7.95 20.36 7.35
C CYS A 130 -8.43 20.71 5.94
N ALA A 131 -9.38 21.62 5.82
CA ALA A 131 -9.90 22.09 4.52
C ALA A 131 -8.81 22.84 3.73
N GLU A 132 -8.03 23.70 4.37
CA GLU A 132 -6.89 24.38 3.77
C GLU A 132 -5.83 23.38 3.28
N TRP A 133 -5.52 22.38 4.12
CA TRP A 133 -4.57 21.32 3.77
C TRP A 133 -5.06 20.50 2.57
N ASP A 134 -6.36 20.16 2.50
CA ASP A 134 -6.94 19.45 1.35
C ASP A 134 -6.79 20.25 0.04
N GLU A 135 -7.02 21.56 0.06
CA GLU A 135 -6.85 22.40 -1.12
C GLU A 135 -5.37 22.44 -1.56
N GLN A 136 -4.44 22.50 -0.60
CA GLN A 136 -3.01 22.46 -0.89
C GLN A 136 -2.57 21.08 -1.43
N ALA A 137 -3.09 19.99 -0.88
CA ALA A 137 -2.75 18.62 -1.26
C ALA A 137 -3.45 18.11 -2.53
N LYS A 138 -4.41 18.86 -3.06
CA LYS A 138 -5.15 18.47 -4.26
C LYS A 138 -4.23 18.32 -5.46
N GLY A 139 -4.33 17.17 -6.13
CA GLY A 139 -3.53 16.90 -7.34
C GLY A 139 -2.03 16.74 -7.07
N LEU A 140 -1.66 16.13 -5.94
CA LEU A 140 -0.28 15.70 -5.67
C LEU A 140 0.30 14.95 -6.86
N ASP A 141 1.59 15.11 -7.12
CA ASP A 141 2.27 14.37 -8.18
C ASP A 141 2.40 12.89 -7.81
N MET A 142 2.68 12.61 -6.53
CA MET A 142 2.86 11.25 -6.05
C MET A 142 2.43 11.13 -4.58
N LEU A 143 1.72 10.04 -4.27
CA LEU A 143 1.36 9.64 -2.91
C LEU A 143 1.91 8.24 -2.65
N ILE A 144 2.67 8.08 -1.56
CA ILE A 144 3.28 6.82 -1.14
C ILE A 144 2.75 6.44 0.23
N MET A 145 2.16 5.25 0.34
CA MET A 145 1.53 4.77 1.56
C MET A 145 1.79 3.30 1.84
N GLY A 146 1.96 2.97 3.10
CA GLY A 146 1.73 1.61 3.59
C GLY A 146 0.24 1.35 3.80
N ILE A 147 -0.12 0.11 4.08
CA ILE A 147 -1.48 -0.29 4.47
C ILE A 147 -1.45 -1.02 5.81
N GLY A 148 -2.51 -0.84 6.59
CA GLY A 148 -2.74 -1.60 7.81
C GLY A 148 -3.28 -3.00 7.53
N GLU A 149 -3.24 -3.88 8.53
CA GLU A 149 -3.72 -5.28 8.41
C GLU A 149 -5.21 -5.42 8.08
N GLN A 150 -6.00 -4.38 8.34
CA GLN A 150 -7.42 -4.31 7.95
C GLN A 150 -7.66 -3.37 6.76
N GLY A 151 -6.61 -3.04 6.02
CA GLY A 151 -6.70 -2.11 4.90
C GLY A 151 -6.75 -0.64 5.28
N GLN A 152 -6.31 -0.28 6.49
CA GLN A 152 -6.23 1.13 6.88
C GLN A 152 -5.26 1.88 5.96
N LEU A 153 -5.67 3.08 5.55
CA LEU A 153 -4.84 4.05 4.82
C LEU A 153 -4.59 5.26 5.72
N GLY A 154 -3.32 5.49 6.07
CA GLY A 154 -3.05 6.43 7.14
C GLY A 154 -3.78 5.98 8.39
N LEU A 155 -4.66 6.83 8.91
CA LEU A 155 -5.55 6.50 10.03
C LEU A 155 -7.04 6.45 9.61
N ASN A 156 -7.31 6.26 8.32
CA ASN A 156 -8.63 5.89 7.82
C ASN A 156 -8.90 4.41 8.14
N GLU A 157 -9.89 4.18 8.97
CA GLU A 157 -10.26 2.85 9.46
C GLU A 157 -11.44 2.26 8.66
N PRO A 158 -11.75 0.95 8.85
CA PRO A 158 -12.97 0.34 8.28
C PRO A 158 -14.22 1.19 8.48
N GLY A 159 -15.02 1.33 7.44
CA GLY A 159 -16.17 2.24 7.40
C GLY A 159 -15.86 3.61 6.76
N THR A 160 -14.62 3.86 6.36
CA THR A 160 -14.24 5.07 5.62
C THR A 160 -14.84 5.04 4.22
N ARG A 161 -15.43 6.16 3.81
CA ARG A 161 -16.03 6.31 2.48
C ARG A 161 -15.11 7.10 1.53
N GLN A 162 -15.25 6.85 0.24
CA GLN A 162 -14.45 7.48 -0.80
C GLN A 162 -14.53 9.00 -0.86
N GLN A 163 -15.67 9.59 -0.46
CA GLN A 163 -15.89 11.03 -0.45
C GLN A 163 -15.33 11.73 0.79
N TYR A 164 -14.82 11.01 1.78
CA TYR A 164 -14.33 11.62 3.00
C TYR A 164 -13.06 12.41 2.75
N LYS A 165 -13.06 13.65 3.25
CA LYS A 165 -11.94 14.58 3.22
C LYS A 165 -11.03 14.40 4.41
N THR A 166 -9.89 15.07 4.40
CA THR A 166 -8.98 15.18 5.54
C THR A 166 -9.72 15.73 6.75
N ARG A 167 -9.57 15.05 7.89
CA ARG A 167 -10.40 15.29 9.05
C ARG A 167 -9.82 14.74 10.34
N LEU A 168 -10.36 15.18 11.45
CA LEU A 168 -10.19 14.55 12.75
C LEU A 168 -11.02 13.26 12.81
N VAL A 169 -10.38 12.16 13.22
CA VAL A 169 -11.01 10.85 13.39
C VAL A 169 -10.86 10.35 14.83
N LEU A 170 -11.82 9.55 15.27
CA LEU A 170 -11.73 8.78 16.50
C LEU A 170 -11.13 7.40 16.15
N LEU A 171 -10.02 7.04 16.80
CA LEU A 171 -9.40 5.73 16.60
C LEU A 171 -10.18 4.64 17.33
N SER A 172 -10.42 3.52 16.64
CA SER A 172 -11.06 2.37 17.25
C SER A 172 -10.22 1.78 18.37
N TRP A 173 -10.87 1.09 19.31
CA TRP A 173 -10.16 0.39 20.38
C TRP A 173 -9.14 -0.62 19.82
N GLN A 174 -9.48 -1.31 18.74
CA GLN A 174 -8.59 -2.28 18.09
C GLN A 174 -7.34 -1.61 17.52
N SER A 175 -7.51 -0.48 16.82
CA SER A 175 -6.38 0.28 16.29
C SER A 175 -5.50 0.84 17.41
N ARG A 176 -6.10 1.39 18.45
CA ARG A 176 -5.37 1.87 19.64
C ARG A 176 -4.60 0.74 20.30
N LYS A 177 -5.22 -0.42 20.50
CA LYS A 177 -4.58 -1.59 21.11
C LYS A 177 -3.35 -2.07 20.33
N ARG A 178 -3.38 -2.04 19.00
CA ARG A 178 -2.21 -2.37 18.17
C ARG A 178 -1.08 -1.36 18.28
N GLN A 179 -1.40 -0.12 18.58
CA GLN A 179 -0.46 0.99 18.67
C GLN A 179 0.06 1.22 20.09
N THR A 180 -0.26 0.38 21.06
CA THR A 180 0.14 0.55 22.48
C THR A 180 1.63 0.42 22.73
N GLY A 181 2.36 -0.32 21.88
CA GLY A 181 3.79 -0.59 22.08
C GLY A 181 4.61 0.66 22.43
N PRO A 182 4.59 1.71 21.59
CA PRO A 182 5.28 2.97 21.87
C PRO A 182 4.81 3.69 23.13
N PHE A 183 3.60 3.40 23.60
CA PHE A 183 2.98 4.03 24.76
C PHE A 183 3.01 3.13 26.02
N GLY A 184 4.05 2.29 26.12
CA GLY A 184 4.26 1.43 27.27
C GLY A 184 3.30 0.23 27.38
N GLY A 185 2.65 -0.14 26.30
CA GLY A 185 1.66 -1.23 26.25
C GLY A 185 0.30 -0.85 26.85
N GLU A 186 0.09 0.42 27.23
CA GLU A 186 -1.10 0.89 27.91
C GLU A 186 -2.04 1.61 26.94
N ILE A 187 -3.26 1.08 26.81
CA ILE A 187 -4.26 1.67 25.91
C ILE A 187 -4.69 3.08 26.33
N ASP A 188 -4.74 3.35 27.62
CA ASP A 188 -5.15 4.67 28.11
C ASP A 188 -4.14 5.77 27.81
N LYS A 189 -2.88 5.41 27.56
CA LYS A 189 -1.83 6.32 27.11
C LYS A 189 -1.76 6.47 25.59
N THR A 190 -2.44 5.60 24.86
CA THR A 190 -2.47 5.63 23.39
C THR A 190 -3.45 6.70 22.93
N PRO A 191 -3.07 7.56 21.97
CA PRO A 191 -3.96 8.61 21.47
C PRO A 191 -5.34 8.09 21.03
N MET A 192 -6.38 8.84 21.34
CA MET A 192 -7.76 8.49 20.99
C MET A 192 -8.15 9.01 19.61
N ASN A 193 -7.60 10.15 19.23
CA ASN A 193 -7.94 10.84 18.00
C ASN A 193 -6.72 11.03 17.11
N ALA A 194 -6.97 11.28 15.84
CA ALA A 194 -5.94 11.60 14.86
C ALA A 194 -6.48 12.50 13.76
N LEU A 195 -5.56 13.19 13.10
CA LEU A 195 -5.79 13.85 11.82
C LEU A 195 -5.34 12.88 10.72
N THR A 196 -6.14 12.70 9.70
CA THR A 196 -5.78 11.81 8.59
C THR A 196 -6.24 12.36 7.25
N MET A 197 -5.36 12.21 6.25
CA MET A 197 -5.69 12.52 4.86
C MET A 197 -6.92 11.75 4.41
N GLY A 198 -7.88 12.46 3.81
CA GLY A 198 -9.10 11.84 3.31
C GLY A 198 -8.89 11.07 2.02
N VAL A 199 -9.66 10.00 1.82
CA VAL A 199 -9.60 9.19 0.59
C VAL A 199 -9.92 10.02 -0.64
N SER A 200 -10.87 10.96 -0.55
CA SER A 200 -11.20 11.85 -1.69
C SER A 200 -10.01 12.69 -2.14
N THR A 201 -9.17 13.14 -1.21
CA THR A 201 -7.95 13.89 -1.50
C THR A 201 -6.87 12.98 -2.06
N MET A 202 -6.70 11.77 -1.50
CA MET A 202 -5.78 10.75 -2.03
C MET A 202 -6.07 10.45 -3.51
N LEU A 203 -7.35 10.28 -3.87
CA LEU A 203 -7.76 9.97 -5.24
C LEU A 203 -7.51 11.10 -6.24
N THR A 204 -7.20 12.32 -5.80
CA THR A 204 -6.76 13.42 -6.68
C THR A 204 -5.28 13.35 -7.05
N ALA A 205 -4.48 12.52 -6.37
CA ALA A 205 -3.07 12.35 -6.70
C ALA A 205 -2.90 11.72 -8.09
N LYS A 206 -1.88 12.18 -8.81
CA LYS A 206 -1.59 11.69 -10.18
C LYS A 206 -1.03 10.27 -10.20
N GLU A 207 -0.29 9.90 -9.17
CA GLU A 207 0.22 8.56 -8.95
C GLU A 207 0.07 8.18 -7.47
N ILE A 208 -0.36 6.96 -7.22
CA ILE A 208 -0.46 6.41 -5.87
C ILE A 208 0.32 5.09 -5.85
N HIS A 209 1.26 4.97 -4.92
CA HIS A 209 2.07 3.79 -4.71
C HIS A 209 1.82 3.23 -3.31
N LEU A 210 1.26 2.01 -3.26
CA LEU A 210 1.07 1.26 -2.02
C LEU A 210 2.27 0.35 -1.79
N LEU A 211 2.68 0.22 -0.55
CA LEU A 211 3.81 -0.61 -0.11
C LEU A 211 3.35 -1.57 0.98
N ALA A 212 3.68 -2.84 0.84
CA ALA A 212 3.45 -3.84 1.88
C ALA A 212 4.51 -4.94 1.85
N TRP A 213 5.02 -5.29 3.01
CA TRP A 213 6.10 -6.25 3.20
C TRP A 213 5.73 -7.32 4.22
N GLY A 214 6.16 -8.55 3.93
CA GLY A 214 6.06 -9.67 4.85
C GLY A 214 4.74 -10.45 4.75
N GLU A 215 4.78 -11.68 5.24
CA GLU A 215 3.67 -12.62 5.20
C GLU A 215 2.43 -12.14 5.97
N ASP A 216 2.63 -11.37 7.03
CA ASP A 216 1.53 -10.77 7.81
C ASP A 216 0.63 -9.85 6.97
N LYS A 217 1.14 -9.33 5.86
CA LYS A 217 0.39 -8.50 4.91
C LYS A 217 -0.28 -9.30 3.78
N ALA A 218 0.04 -10.58 3.63
CA ALA A 218 -0.39 -11.36 2.46
C ALA A 218 -1.92 -11.40 2.28
N ALA A 219 -2.67 -11.61 3.35
CA ALA A 219 -4.13 -11.66 3.29
C ALA A 219 -4.76 -10.32 2.89
N ILE A 220 -4.26 -9.20 3.45
CA ILE A 220 -4.79 -7.89 3.12
C ILE A 220 -4.35 -7.42 1.72
N VAL A 221 -3.14 -7.79 1.27
CA VAL A 221 -2.68 -7.53 -0.10
C VAL A 221 -3.62 -8.18 -1.11
N LYS A 222 -3.98 -9.46 -0.90
CA LYS A 222 -4.96 -10.16 -1.74
C LYS A 222 -6.31 -9.44 -1.73
N ARG A 223 -6.83 -9.12 -0.56
CA ARG A 223 -8.13 -8.45 -0.42
C ARG A 223 -8.17 -7.11 -1.13
N VAL A 224 -7.14 -6.29 -0.95
CA VAL A 224 -7.05 -4.93 -1.54
C VAL A 224 -6.93 -4.99 -3.06
N SER A 225 -6.19 -5.99 -3.59
CA SER A 225 -5.91 -6.07 -5.03
C SER A 225 -6.91 -6.91 -5.82
N GLU A 226 -7.55 -7.92 -5.22
CA GLU A 226 -8.40 -8.87 -5.97
C GLU A 226 -9.90 -8.77 -5.64
N ASP A 227 -10.29 -8.37 -4.42
CA ASP A 227 -11.70 -8.21 -4.07
C ASP A 227 -12.23 -6.87 -4.57
N GLN A 228 -13.53 -6.79 -4.83
CA GLN A 228 -14.20 -5.52 -5.13
C GLN A 228 -14.02 -4.53 -3.99
N TRP A 229 -13.83 -3.26 -4.32
CA TRP A 229 -13.66 -2.22 -3.31
C TRP A 229 -14.83 -2.19 -2.32
N ASN A 230 -14.49 -1.96 -1.07
CA ASN A 230 -15.46 -1.93 0.02
C ASN A 230 -14.99 -0.95 1.11
N PRO A 231 -15.87 -0.07 1.63
CA PRO A 231 -15.54 0.82 2.75
C PRO A 231 -14.98 0.13 4.00
N ASP A 232 -15.29 -1.15 4.21
CA ASP A 232 -14.72 -1.94 5.31
C ASP A 232 -13.24 -2.29 5.12
N CYS A 233 -12.70 -2.02 3.93
CA CYS A 233 -11.30 -2.13 3.60
C CYS A 233 -10.85 -0.84 2.89
N PRO A 234 -10.47 0.21 3.61
CA PRO A 234 -10.21 1.54 3.03
C PRO A 234 -9.23 1.53 1.88
N ALA A 235 -8.15 0.73 1.96
CA ALA A 235 -7.17 0.63 0.89
C ALA A 235 -7.77 0.14 -0.44
N SER A 236 -8.83 -0.67 -0.40
CA SER A 236 -9.53 -1.12 -1.61
C SER A 236 -10.23 0.02 -2.36
N LEU A 237 -10.55 1.12 -1.68
CA LEU A 237 -11.14 2.31 -2.32
C LEU A 237 -10.19 2.94 -3.35
N LEU A 238 -8.89 2.68 -3.26
CA LEU A 238 -7.91 3.15 -4.23
C LEU A 238 -8.03 2.45 -5.59
N GLN A 239 -8.81 1.38 -5.72
CA GLN A 239 -9.22 0.83 -7.01
C GLN A 239 -9.99 1.85 -7.88
N LEU A 240 -10.55 2.88 -7.25
CA LEU A 240 -11.23 3.98 -7.94
C LEU A 240 -10.26 5.01 -8.54
N GLY A 241 -8.96 4.93 -8.21
CA GLY A 241 -7.91 5.78 -8.76
C GLY A 241 -7.47 5.33 -10.15
N GLU A 242 -6.98 6.27 -10.96
CA GLU A 242 -6.57 5.99 -12.34
C GLU A 242 -5.15 5.40 -12.44
N ASN A 243 -4.27 5.74 -11.53
CA ASN A 243 -2.85 5.37 -11.58
C ASN A 243 -2.36 4.92 -10.20
N VAL A 244 -2.75 3.72 -9.82
CA VAL A 244 -2.42 3.10 -8.54
C VAL A 244 -1.61 1.84 -8.78
N SER A 245 -0.49 1.69 -8.07
CA SER A 245 0.38 0.51 -8.12
C SER A 245 0.63 -0.01 -6.71
N PHE A 246 0.76 -1.32 -6.59
CA PHE A 246 1.03 -1.97 -5.32
C PHE A 246 2.39 -2.69 -5.40
N HIS A 247 3.37 -2.23 -4.62
CA HIS A 247 4.71 -2.80 -4.56
C HIS A 247 4.83 -3.69 -3.32
N ILE A 248 5.14 -4.94 -3.51
CA ILE A 248 5.22 -5.94 -2.45
C ILE A 248 6.44 -6.83 -2.59
N ASP A 249 6.85 -7.46 -1.51
CA ASP A 249 7.83 -8.53 -1.56
C ASP A 249 7.16 -9.91 -1.77
N LYS A 250 7.98 -10.92 -1.99
CA LYS A 250 7.50 -12.30 -2.23
C LYS A 250 6.68 -12.85 -1.06
N ASP A 251 6.99 -12.43 0.17
CA ASP A 251 6.32 -12.94 1.37
C ASP A 251 4.90 -12.34 1.50
N ALA A 252 4.74 -11.07 1.14
CA ALA A 252 3.42 -10.42 1.05
C ALA A 252 2.57 -10.93 -0.13
N ALA A 253 3.16 -11.63 -1.10
CA ALA A 253 2.49 -12.13 -2.29
C ALA A 253 1.88 -13.53 -2.14
N VAL A 254 2.15 -14.25 -1.05
CA VAL A 254 1.87 -15.70 -0.95
C VAL A 254 0.38 -16.06 -1.05
N CYS A 255 -0.53 -15.13 -0.81
CA CYS A 255 -1.97 -15.34 -0.93
C CYS A 255 -2.56 -14.92 -2.29
N LEU A 256 -1.80 -14.24 -3.16
CA LEU A 256 -2.31 -13.81 -4.47
C LEU A 256 -2.68 -15.01 -5.34
N THR A 257 -3.76 -14.88 -6.10
CA THR A 257 -4.23 -15.93 -7.00
C THR A 257 -3.17 -16.36 -7.99
N ARG A 258 -2.40 -15.42 -8.57
CA ARG A 258 -1.29 -15.76 -9.49
C ARG A 258 -0.16 -16.59 -8.84
N VAL A 259 -0.03 -16.55 -7.50
CA VAL A 259 0.95 -17.35 -6.76
C VAL A 259 0.35 -18.68 -6.31
N VAL A 260 -0.87 -18.67 -5.81
CA VAL A 260 -1.55 -19.87 -5.26
C VAL A 260 -2.04 -20.79 -6.38
N ALA A 261 -2.67 -20.23 -7.40
CA ALA A 261 -3.30 -20.96 -8.49
C ALA A 261 -3.07 -20.25 -9.84
N PRO A 262 -1.81 -20.22 -10.33
CA PRO A 262 -1.45 -19.45 -11.52
C PRO A 262 -2.20 -19.86 -12.80
N TRP A 263 -2.69 -21.09 -12.87
CA TRP A 263 -3.54 -21.58 -13.98
C TRP A 263 -4.87 -20.84 -14.10
N LEU A 264 -5.32 -20.16 -13.06
CA LEU A 264 -6.55 -19.35 -13.10
C LEU A 264 -6.31 -17.99 -13.79
N VAL A 265 -5.07 -17.52 -13.84
CA VAL A 265 -4.75 -16.18 -14.37
C VAL A 265 -4.06 -16.21 -15.73
N GLY A 266 -3.61 -17.37 -16.22
CA GLY A 266 -2.96 -17.47 -17.52
C GLY A 266 -2.35 -18.83 -17.80
N HIS A 267 -1.63 -18.92 -18.90
CA HIS A 267 -0.91 -20.12 -19.30
C HIS A 267 0.20 -20.47 -18.32
N CYS A 268 0.36 -21.77 -18.07
CA CYS A 268 1.37 -22.31 -17.17
C CYS A 268 2.35 -23.22 -17.94
N GLN A 269 3.61 -23.21 -17.49
CA GLN A 269 4.56 -24.28 -17.80
C GLN A 269 4.34 -25.40 -16.80
N TRP A 270 3.77 -26.52 -17.27
CA TRP A 270 3.36 -27.63 -16.42
C TRP A 270 4.55 -28.52 -16.06
N GLU A 271 5.26 -28.14 -15.01
CA GLU A 271 6.28 -28.95 -14.36
C GLU A 271 5.66 -29.82 -13.27
N GLU A 272 6.33 -30.91 -12.90
CA GLU A 272 5.84 -31.89 -11.91
C GLU A 272 5.35 -31.23 -10.61
N ARG A 273 6.09 -30.25 -10.10
CA ARG A 273 5.72 -29.52 -8.89
C ARG A 273 4.41 -28.74 -9.04
N LEU A 274 4.24 -28.09 -10.19
CA LEU A 274 3.02 -27.32 -10.47
C LEU A 274 1.81 -28.24 -10.70
N ILE A 275 2.02 -29.36 -11.37
CA ILE A 275 0.98 -30.38 -11.58
C ILE A 275 0.48 -30.90 -10.23
N ARG A 276 1.38 -31.30 -9.34
CA ARG A 276 1.03 -31.74 -7.98
C ARG A 276 0.23 -30.68 -7.23
N LYS A 277 0.68 -29.43 -7.28
CA LYS A 277 0.00 -28.31 -6.64
C LYS A 277 -1.40 -28.10 -7.19
N ALA A 278 -1.57 -28.15 -8.51
CA ALA A 278 -2.86 -27.98 -9.16
C ALA A 278 -3.84 -29.12 -8.83
N VAL A 279 -3.38 -30.36 -8.80
CA VAL A 279 -4.21 -31.51 -8.46
C VAL A 279 -4.66 -31.46 -6.99
N VAL A 280 -3.76 -31.14 -6.07
CA VAL A 280 -4.11 -30.97 -4.64
C VAL A 280 -5.14 -29.85 -4.48
N TRP A 281 -4.89 -28.71 -5.08
CA TRP A 281 -5.81 -27.58 -5.07
C TRP A 281 -7.20 -27.96 -5.63
N LEU A 282 -7.24 -28.73 -6.73
CA LEU A 282 -8.50 -29.19 -7.32
C LEU A 282 -9.24 -30.12 -6.35
N CYS A 283 -8.55 -31.10 -5.75
CA CYS A 283 -9.13 -31.98 -4.75
C CYS A 283 -9.79 -31.22 -3.60
N GLU A 284 -9.10 -30.20 -3.08
CA GLU A 284 -9.61 -29.35 -2.00
C GLU A 284 -10.82 -28.52 -2.45
N THR A 285 -10.74 -27.96 -3.66
CA THR A 285 -11.79 -27.10 -4.24
C THR A 285 -13.09 -27.88 -4.47
N VAL A 286 -13.00 -29.05 -5.09
CA VAL A 286 -14.18 -29.88 -5.40
C VAL A 286 -14.55 -30.86 -4.28
N ARG A 287 -13.73 -30.92 -3.22
CA ARG A 287 -13.88 -31.83 -2.06
C ARG A 287 -13.97 -33.31 -2.48
N LYS A 288 -13.13 -33.74 -3.41
CA LYS A 288 -13.02 -35.11 -3.89
C LYS A 288 -11.59 -35.60 -3.70
N PRO A 289 -11.42 -36.90 -3.32
CA PRO A 289 -10.10 -37.52 -3.36
C PRO A 289 -9.62 -37.64 -4.80
N ILE A 290 -8.30 -37.68 -5.00
CA ILE A 290 -7.66 -37.67 -6.33
C ILE A 290 -8.24 -38.73 -7.29
N LEU A 291 -8.50 -39.95 -6.79
CA LEU A 291 -9.02 -41.03 -7.60
C LEU A 291 -10.51 -40.89 -8.00
N LYS A 292 -11.18 -39.86 -7.49
CA LYS A 292 -12.56 -39.51 -7.86
C LYS A 292 -12.69 -38.23 -8.69
N LEU A 293 -11.58 -37.63 -9.02
CA LEU A 293 -11.57 -36.50 -9.95
C LEU A 293 -12.00 -36.95 -11.34
N THR A 294 -12.80 -36.16 -12.01
CA THR A 294 -13.27 -36.41 -13.37
C THR A 294 -12.67 -35.40 -14.34
N TYR A 295 -12.63 -35.71 -15.64
CA TYR A 295 -12.25 -34.77 -16.68
C TYR A 295 -12.99 -33.42 -16.56
N GLN A 296 -14.29 -33.50 -16.22
CA GLN A 296 -15.10 -32.28 -16.02
C GLN A 296 -14.61 -31.41 -14.85
N ASP A 297 -14.17 -32.04 -13.75
CA ASP A 297 -13.60 -31.28 -12.62
C ASP A 297 -12.39 -30.44 -13.06
N TYR A 298 -11.51 -30.98 -13.91
CA TYR A 298 -10.36 -30.26 -14.46
C TYR A 298 -10.78 -29.10 -15.37
N VAL A 299 -11.69 -29.37 -16.30
CA VAL A 299 -12.13 -28.37 -17.30
C VAL A 299 -12.87 -27.20 -16.64
N GLU A 300 -13.75 -27.48 -15.71
CA GLU A 300 -14.52 -26.44 -15.00
C GLU A 300 -13.66 -25.56 -14.09
N HIS A 301 -12.44 -26.03 -13.73
CA HIS A 301 -11.54 -25.30 -12.85
C HIS A 301 -10.25 -24.83 -13.54
N ALA A 302 -10.35 -24.54 -14.84
CA ALA A 302 -9.25 -23.99 -15.66
C ALA A 302 -8.01 -24.90 -15.78
N LEU A 303 -8.14 -26.19 -15.57
CA LEU A 303 -7.08 -27.18 -15.69
C LEU A 303 -7.18 -28.05 -16.94
N GLY A 304 -8.02 -27.65 -17.91
CA GLY A 304 -8.14 -28.37 -19.18
C GLY A 304 -6.83 -28.44 -19.98
N GLU A 305 -6.00 -27.41 -19.90
CA GLU A 305 -4.67 -27.36 -20.51
C GLU A 305 -3.75 -28.44 -19.93
N LEU A 306 -3.78 -28.66 -18.61
CA LEU A 306 -3.02 -29.71 -17.94
C LEU A 306 -3.37 -31.11 -18.49
N VAL A 307 -4.66 -31.40 -18.63
CA VAL A 307 -5.12 -32.69 -19.15
C VAL A 307 -4.73 -32.86 -20.62
N THR A 308 -4.82 -31.80 -21.43
CA THR A 308 -4.43 -31.83 -22.83
C THR A 308 -2.93 -32.06 -23.01
N ALA A 309 -2.10 -31.45 -22.16
CA ALA A 309 -0.64 -31.52 -22.23
C ALA A 309 -0.09 -32.90 -21.79
N HIS A 310 -0.74 -33.58 -20.85
CA HIS A 310 -0.22 -34.79 -20.21
C HIS A 310 -1.01 -36.08 -20.52
N GLY A 311 -1.79 -36.05 -21.58
CA GLY A 311 -2.46 -37.23 -22.13
C GLY A 311 -3.84 -37.51 -21.58
N PRO A 312 -4.46 -38.64 -22.02
CA PRO A 312 -5.80 -38.91 -21.58
C PRO A 312 -5.85 -39.12 -20.06
N TYR A 313 -6.95 -38.68 -19.48
CA TYR A 313 -7.18 -38.73 -18.04
C TYR A 313 -7.09 -40.14 -17.42
N ASP A 314 -7.36 -41.15 -18.24
CA ASP A 314 -7.45 -42.55 -17.86
C ASP A 314 -6.15 -43.36 -18.06
N SER A 315 -5.04 -42.71 -18.39
CA SER A 315 -3.74 -43.35 -18.67
C SER A 315 -2.77 -43.29 -17.51
#